data_271389ac6ec03df9150bf81e304e4260
#
_entry.id   271389ac6ec03df9150bf81e304e4260
#
_cell.length_a   1.000
_cell.length_b   1.000
_cell.length_c   1.000
_cell.angle_alpha   90.00
_cell.angle_beta   90.00
_cell.angle_gamma   90.00
#
_symmetry.space_group_name_H-M   'P 1'
#
loop_
_entity.id
_entity.type
_entity.pdbx_description
1 polymer ?
#
loop_
_entity_poly.entity_id
_entity_poly.type
_entity_poly.pdbx_seq_one_letter_code
_entity_poly.pdbx_strand_id
1 'polypeptide(L)'
;MYDFWLFVHLGGLLLFVAGHGTSAAVGMRLRRERDPARMAALLDASAAARGSTYVGLVLLGIGGLIDAFLGHWWSAGWVWVSIAVFVVMTGILLALAIPYYRRLRLAVARAALDGGGAEIERLAASPVPLAISASASPASASFFG
;
A
#
# COMPACT_ATOMS: atom_id res chain seq x y z
N MET A 1 -14.50 16.36 21.11
CA MET A 1 -14.59 15.03 20.46
C MET A 1 -14.12 15.07 19.00
N TYR A 2 -14.43 16.12 18.24
CA TYR A 2 -13.95 16.29 16.87
C TYR A 2 -12.42 16.21 16.76
N ASP A 3 -11.69 17.00 17.53
CA ASP A 3 -10.21 17.02 17.48
C ASP A 3 -9.56 15.64 17.76
N PHE A 4 -10.19 14.83 18.60
CA PHE A 4 -9.72 13.46 18.88
C PHE A 4 -9.82 12.58 17.62
N TRP A 5 -10.95 12.63 16.93
CA TRP A 5 -11.14 11.82 15.71
C TRP A 5 -10.30 12.31 14.55
N LEU A 6 -10.12 13.62 14.43
CA LEU A 6 -9.17 14.22 13.49
C LEU A 6 -7.74 13.71 13.76
N PHE A 7 -7.32 13.66 15.03
CA PHE A 7 -6.03 13.08 15.39
C PHE A 7 -5.93 11.59 15.02
N VAL A 8 -6.97 10.81 15.25
CA VAL A 8 -7.03 9.39 14.84
C VAL A 8 -6.93 9.25 13.32
N HIS A 9 -7.65 10.08 12.57
CA HIS A 9 -7.62 10.11 11.11
C HIS A 9 -6.23 10.44 10.56
N LEU A 10 -5.60 11.49 11.06
CA LEU A 10 -4.25 11.89 10.66
C LEU A 10 -3.19 10.86 11.09
N GLY A 11 -3.31 10.30 12.28
CA GLY A 11 -2.47 9.20 12.75
C GLY A 11 -2.60 7.96 11.86
N GLY A 12 -3.82 7.63 11.46
CA GLY A 12 -4.12 6.58 10.48
C GLY A 12 -3.44 6.84 9.13
N LEU A 13 -3.51 8.08 8.64
CA LEU A 13 -2.84 8.49 7.41
C LEU A 13 -1.32 8.29 7.49
N LEU A 14 -0.68 8.74 8.57
CA LEU A 14 0.76 8.59 8.76
C LEU A 14 1.18 7.12 8.82
N LEU A 15 0.46 6.28 9.56
CA LEU A 15 0.71 4.85 9.64
C LEU A 15 0.53 4.16 8.26
N PHE A 16 -0.52 4.52 7.54
CA PHE A 16 -0.78 4.01 6.19
C PHE A 16 0.35 4.38 5.24
N VAL A 17 0.73 5.67 5.17
CA VAL A 17 1.79 6.16 4.29
C VAL A 17 3.14 5.53 4.63
N ALA A 18 3.48 5.39 5.91
CA ALA A 18 4.72 4.74 6.34
C ALA A 18 4.77 3.27 5.91
N GLY A 19 3.71 2.49 6.19
CA GLY A 19 3.66 1.07 5.84
C GLY A 19 3.57 0.84 4.33
N HIS A 20 2.72 1.61 3.64
CA HIS A 20 2.55 1.52 2.19
C HIS A 20 3.82 1.98 1.46
N GLY A 21 4.43 3.08 1.88
CA GLY A 21 5.69 3.59 1.33
C GLY A 21 6.83 2.59 1.46
N THR A 22 6.95 1.91 2.61
CA THR A 22 7.92 0.83 2.79
C THR A 22 7.68 -0.30 1.79
N SER A 23 6.44 -0.73 1.62
CA SER A 23 6.09 -1.79 0.66
C SER A 23 6.36 -1.37 -0.78
N ALA A 24 6.11 -0.12 -1.15
CA ALA A 24 6.40 0.43 -2.47
C ALA A 24 7.91 0.49 -2.72
N ALA A 25 8.71 0.96 -1.75
CA ALA A 25 10.16 1.01 -1.84
C ALA A 25 10.77 -0.40 -2.00
N VAL A 26 10.26 -1.37 -1.24
CA VAL A 26 10.63 -2.79 -1.38
C VAL A 26 10.28 -3.30 -2.78
N GLY A 27 9.09 -3.01 -3.29
CA GLY A 27 8.65 -3.40 -4.63
C GLY A 27 9.59 -2.87 -5.73
N MET A 28 10.03 -1.62 -5.62
CA MET A 28 11.01 -1.04 -6.56
C MET A 28 12.38 -1.73 -6.49
N ARG A 29 12.86 -2.06 -5.29
CA ARG A 29 14.13 -2.78 -5.10
C ARG A 29 14.06 -4.20 -5.62
N LEU A 30 12.98 -4.94 -5.36
CA LEU A 30 12.77 -6.31 -5.83
C LEU A 30 12.86 -6.44 -7.36
N ARG A 31 12.50 -5.41 -8.12
CA ARG A 31 12.62 -5.43 -9.60
C ARG A 31 14.06 -5.48 -10.09
N ARG A 32 15.01 -5.00 -9.29
CA ARG A 32 16.44 -4.95 -9.63
C ARG A 32 17.26 -6.06 -8.95
N GLU A 33 16.70 -6.67 -7.92
CA GLU A 33 17.37 -7.73 -7.17
C GLU A 33 17.26 -9.08 -7.92
N ARG A 34 18.32 -9.87 -7.89
CA ARG A 34 18.39 -11.19 -8.51
C ARG A 34 18.81 -12.28 -7.50
N ASP A 35 19.36 -11.89 -6.37
CA ASP A 35 19.75 -12.82 -5.31
C ASP A 35 18.50 -13.24 -4.50
N PRO A 36 18.14 -14.56 -4.49
CA PRO A 36 16.96 -15.04 -3.77
C PRO A 36 17.00 -14.75 -2.25
N ALA A 37 18.19 -14.77 -1.63
CA ALA A 37 18.30 -14.50 -0.20
C ALA A 37 17.99 -13.03 0.12
N ARG A 38 18.48 -12.10 -0.70
CA ARG A 38 18.16 -10.66 -0.58
C ARG A 38 16.69 -10.37 -0.90
N MET A 39 16.12 -11.07 -1.89
CA MET A 39 14.69 -10.96 -2.19
C MET A 39 13.83 -11.42 -1.00
N ALA A 40 14.19 -12.52 -0.34
CA ALA A 40 13.52 -12.99 0.86
C ALA A 40 13.56 -11.93 1.99
N ALA A 41 14.73 -11.36 2.27
CA ALA A 41 14.90 -10.32 3.28
C ALA A 41 14.05 -9.07 2.97
N LEU A 42 13.99 -8.63 1.71
CA LEU A 42 13.13 -7.51 1.27
C LEU A 42 11.64 -7.83 1.45
N LEU A 43 11.22 -9.05 1.13
CA LEU A 43 9.85 -9.50 1.32
C LEU A 43 9.47 -9.56 2.81
N ASP A 44 10.41 -9.93 3.69
CA ASP A 44 10.19 -9.93 5.13
C ASP A 44 10.06 -8.51 5.69
N ALA A 45 10.87 -7.58 5.23
CA ALA A 45 10.71 -6.16 5.56
C ALA A 45 9.34 -5.61 5.14
N SER A 46 8.88 -5.95 3.92
CA SER A 46 7.52 -5.60 3.47
C SER A 46 6.43 -6.27 4.31
N ALA A 47 6.67 -7.50 4.77
CA ALA A 47 5.73 -8.21 5.64
C ALA A 47 5.58 -7.55 7.01
N ALA A 48 6.68 -7.10 7.61
CA ALA A 48 6.67 -6.37 8.86
C ALA A 48 5.87 -5.06 8.77
N ALA A 49 5.97 -4.35 7.64
CA ALA A 49 5.26 -3.10 7.39
C ALA A 49 3.74 -3.27 7.14
N ARG A 50 3.26 -4.49 6.85
CA ARG A 50 1.83 -4.73 6.55
C ARG A 50 0.90 -4.39 7.70
N GLY A 51 1.32 -4.68 8.93
CA GLY A 51 0.52 -4.39 10.13
C GLY A 51 0.17 -2.90 10.21
N SER A 52 1.17 -2.03 10.07
CA SER A 52 0.97 -0.58 10.08
C SER A 52 0.10 -0.10 8.92
N THR A 53 0.25 -0.70 7.72
CA THR A 53 -0.60 -0.38 6.56
C THR A 53 -2.08 -0.67 6.84
N TYR A 54 -2.40 -1.86 7.37
CA TYR A 54 -3.80 -2.22 7.65
C TYR A 54 -4.40 -1.43 8.81
N VAL A 55 -3.65 -1.29 9.91
CA VAL A 55 -4.10 -0.45 11.03
C VAL A 55 -4.30 0.98 10.58
N GLY A 56 -3.34 1.54 9.84
CA GLY A 56 -3.44 2.88 9.29
C GLY A 56 -4.67 3.04 8.38
N LEU A 57 -4.94 2.07 7.49
CA LEU A 57 -6.10 2.10 6.61
C LEU A 57 -7.42 2.09 7.37
N VAL A 58 -7.55 1.27 8.41
CA VAL A 58 -8.74 1.21 9.24
C VAL A 58 -8.96 2.50 10.01
N LEU A 59 -7.91 3.03 10.66
CA LEU A 59 -7.98 4.29 11.40
C LEU A 59 -8.28 5.48 10.48
N LEU A 60 -7.67 5.51 9.29
CA LEU A 60 -7.92 6.52 8.26
C LEU A 60 -9.39 6.49 7.81
N GLY A 61 -9.92 5.31 7.50
CA GLY A 61 -11.29 5.15 7.02
C GLY A 61 -12.33 5.50 8.09
N ILE A 62 -12.22 4.87 9.28
CA ILE A 62 -13.17 5.10 10.38
C ILE A 62 -13.07 6.53 10.89
N GLY A 63 -11.86 7.03 11.13
CA GLY A 63 -11.63 8.41 11.60
C GLY A 63 -12.23 9.42 10.62
N GLY A 64 -11.94 9.29 9.33
CA GLY A 64 -12.46 10.19 8.30
C GLY A 64 -13.98 10.18 8.16
N LEU A 65 -14.62 9.01 8.30
CA LEU A 65 -16.09 8.92 8.29
C LEU A 65 -16.71 9.61 9.50
N ILE A 66 -16.12 9.44 10.68
CA ILE A 66 -16.60 10.08 11.91
C ILE A 66 -16.38 11.59 11.85
N ASP A 67 -15.23 12.04 11.33
CA ASP A 67 -14.96 13.49 11.13
C ASP A 67 -15.96 14.12 10.16
N ALA A 68 -16.27 13.44 9.04
CA ALA A 68 -17.26 13.90 8.08
C ALA A 68 -18.67 14.00 8.73
N PHE A 69 -19.00 13.06 9.61
CA PHE A 69 -20.27 13.07 10.35
C PHE A 69 -20.32 14.20 11.39
N LEU A 70 -19.30 14.33 12.23
CA LEU A 70 -19.23 15.35 13.28
C LEU A 70 -19.12 16.78 12.72
N GLY A 71 -18.42 16.93 11.59
CA GLY A 71 -18.27 18.21 10.89
C GLY A 71 -19.45 18.58 9.99
N HIS A 72 -20.45 17.70 9.84
CA HIS A 72 -21.60 17.88 8.92
C HIS A 72 -21.20 18.14 7.45
N TRP A 73 -20.09 17.51 6.99
CA TRP A 73 -19.50 17.81 5.68
C TRP A 73 -20.06 16.96 4.52
N TRP A 74 -21.15 16.24 4.73
CA TRP A 74 -21.73 15.35 3.72
C TRP A 74 -22.20 16.09 2.46
N SER A 75 -22.50 17.39 2.54
CA SER A 75 -22.83 18.24 1.39
C SER A 75 -21.60 18.71 0.60
N ALA A 76 -20.39 18.54 1.15
CA ALA A 76 -19.16 18.97 0.51
C ALA A 76 -18.67 17.91 -0.50
N GLY A 77 -18.54 18.31 -1.77
CA GLY A 77 -18.15 17.39 -2.86
C GLY A 77 -16.78 16.72 -2.64
N TRP A 78 -15.83 17.40 -1.97
CA TRP A 78 -14.52 16.84 -1.68
C TRP A 78 -14.55 15.60 -0.77
N VAL A 79 -15.56 15.49 0.12
CA VAL A 79 -15.74 14.29 0.98
C VAL A 79 -16.00 13.06 0.11
N TRP A 80 -16.88 13.18 -0.87
CA TRP A 80 -17.20 12.08 -1.77
C TRP A 80 -16.02 11.69 -2.67
N VAL A 81 -15.25 12.67 -3.13
CA VAL A 81 -14.01 12.42 -3.86
C VAL A 81 -13.00 11.66 -2.98
N SER A 82 -12.84 12.08 -1.73
CA SER A 82 -11.94 11.41 -0.78
C SER A 82 -12.37 9.96 -0.51
N ILE A 83 -13.67 9.73 -0.32
CA ILE A 83 -14.21 8.37 -0.14
C ILE A 83 -13.96 7.52 -1.40
N ALA A 84 -14.23 8.08 -2.59
CA ALA A 84 -14.00 7.36 -3.85
C ALA A 84 -12.52 6.98 -4.02
N VAL A 85 -11.60 7.91 -3.78
CA VAL A 85 -10.15 7.66 -3.82
C VAL A 85 -9.77 6.59 -2.80
N PHE A 86 -10.26 6.68 -1.57
CA PHE A 86 -10.00 5.70 -0.51
C PHE A 86 -10.46 4.29 -0.90
N VAL A 87 -11.67 4.16 -1.47
CA VAL A 87 -12.22 2.87 -1.91
C VAL A 87 -11.40 2.29 -3.06
N VAL A 88 -11.04 3.12 -4.06
CA VAL A 88 -10.23 2.69 -5.20
C VAL A 88 -8.84 2.23 -4.74
N MET A 89 -8.17 3.01 -3.90
CA MET A 89 -6.85 2.68 -3.35
C MET A 89 -6.89 1.38 -2.53
N THR A 90 -7.90 1.24 -1.68
CA THR A 90 -8.10 0.02 -0.90
C THR A 90 -8.38 -1.18 -1.81
N GLY A 91 -9.20 -1.02 -2.83
CA GLY A 91 -9.49 -2.05 -3.84
C GLY A 91 -8.22 -2.50 -4.58
N ILE A 92 -7.38 -1.57 -5.03
CA ILE A 92 -6.09 -1.87 -5.67
C ILE A 92 -5.19 -2.65 -4.71
N LEU A 93 -5.09 -2.20 -3.45
CA LEU A 93 -4.26 -2.87 -2.44
C LEU A 93 -4.72 -4.32 -2.21
N LEU A 94 -6.01 -4.53 -2.02
CA LEU A 94 -6.56 -5.85 -1.72
C LEU A 94 -6.54 -6.79 -2.94
N ALA A 95 -6.92 -6.29 -4.12
CA ALA A 95 -7.07 -7.12 -5.31
C ALA A 95 -5.76 -7.40 -6.03
N LEU A 96 -4.79 -6.47 -6.01
CA LEU A 96 -3.55 -6.59 -6.77
C LEU A 96 -2.33 -6.82 -5.88
N ALA A 97 -2.13 -6.01 -4.83
CA ALA A 97 -0.91 -6.06 -4.05
C ALA A 97 -0.80 -7.35 -3.23
N ILE A 98 -1.86 -7.76 -2.54
CA ILE A 98 -1.84 -8.94 -1.69
C ILE A 98 -1.54 -10.22 -2.48
N PRO A 99 -2.28 -10.57 -3.55
CA PRO A 99 -2.00 -11.78 -4.31
C PRO A 99 -0.64 -11.72 -5.02
N TYR A 100 -0.20 -10.55 -5.49
CA TYR A 100 1.11 -10.37 -6.09
C TYR A 100 2.23 -10.73 -5.11
N TYR A 101 2.28 -10.11 -3.93
CA TYR A 101 3.33 -10.38 -2.94
C TYR A 101 3.28 -11.79 -2.38
N ARG A 102 2.08 -12.39 -2.28
CA ARG A 102 1.92 -13.79 -1.89
C ARG A 102 2.57 -14.74 -2.93
N ARG A 103 2.27 -14.54 -4.22
CA ARG A 103 2.86 -15.34 -5.31
C ARG A 103 4.37 -15.17 -5.39
N LEU A 104 4.86 -13.93 -5.30
CA LEU A 104 6.29 -13.64 -5.33
C LEU A 104 7.02 -14.33 -4.17
N ARG A 105 6.45 -14.30 -2.97
CA ARG A 105 7.03 -15.00 -1.81
C ARG A 105 7.13 -16.52 -2.02
N LEU A 106 6.10 -17.12 -2.58
CA LEU A 106 6.12 -18.55 -2.90
C LEU A 106 7.13 -18.88 -3.98
N ALA A 107 7.28 -18.05 -5.02
CA ALA A 107 8.28 -18.23 -6.07
C ALA A 107 9.71 -18.13 -5.53
N VAL A 108 9.99 -17.15 -4.66
CA VAL A 108 11.31 -16.99 -4.01
C VAL A 108 11.62 -18.18 -3.11
N ALA A 109 10.65 -18.68 -2.34
CA ALA A 109 10.84 -19.85 -1.48
C ALA A 109 11.16 -21.12 -2.30
N ARG A 110 10.48 -21.32 -3.44
CA ARG A 110 10.76 -22.45 -4.36
C ARG A 110 12.15 -22.33 -5.01
N ALA A 111 12.49 -21.14 -5.50
CA ALA A 111 13.79 -20.91 -6.11
C ALA A 111 14.97 -21.17 -5.16
N ALA A 112 14.79 -20.93 -3.88
CA ALA A 112 15.77 -21.25 -2.85
C ALA A 112 15.98 -22.77 -2.65
N LEU A 113 14.96 -23.59 -2.97
CA LEU A 113 15.02 -25.05 -2.84
C LEU A 113 15.49 -25.73 -4.14
N ASP A 114 14.99 -25.28 -5.31
CA ASP A 114 15.11 -25.97 -6.59
C ASP A 114 16.05 -25.26 -7.58
N GLY A 115 16.58 -24.08 -7.24
CA GLY A 115 17.44 -23.28 -8.13
C GLY A 115 16.70 -22.64 -9.33
N GLY A 116 15.36 -22.72 -9.37
CA GLY A 116 14.53 -22.22 -10.48
C GLY A 116 14.21 -20.72 -10.37
N GLY A 117 14.82 -19.87 -11.23
CA GLY A 117 14.58 -18.42 -11.25
C GLY A 117 13.48 -17.93 -12.21
N ALA A 118 13.01 -18.77 -13.14
CA ALA A 118 12.14 -18.37 -14.24
C ALA A 118 10.77 -17.79 -13.79
N GLU A 119 10.20 -18.29 -12.70
CA GLU A 119 8.94 -17.76 -12.15
C GLU A 119 9.15 -16.38 -11.47
N ILE A 120 10.31 -16.19 -10.83
CA ILE A 120 10.69 -14.89 -10.25
C ILE A 120 10.82 -13.84 -11.36
N GLU A 121 11.49 -14.15 -12.47
CA GLU A 121 11.64 -13.23 -13.59
C GLU A 121 10.30 -12.85 -14.20
N ARG A 122 9.40 -13.80 -14.38
CA ARG A 122 8.04 -13.56 -14.88
C ARG A 122 7.25 -12.62 -13.96
N LEU A 123 7.31 -12.85 -12.66
CA LEU A 123 6.60 -12.01 -11.67
C LEU A 123 7.23 -10.61 -11.55
N ALA A 124 8.56 -10.49 -11.62
CA ALA A 124 9.26 -9.22 -11.60
C ALA A 124 8.95 -8.36 -12.84
N ALA A 125 8.72 -8.98 -14.00
CA ALA A 125 8.35 -8.31 -15.24
C ALA A 125 6.86 -7.89 -15.29
N SER A 126 6.03 -8.32 -14.32
CA SER A 126 4.60 -8.00 -14.31
C SER A 126 4.35 -6.49 -14.09
N PRO A 127 3.24 -5.92 -14.61
CA PRO A 127 2.90 -4.50 -14.41
C PRO A 127 2.39 -4.19 -12.99
N VAL A 128 2.10 -5.19 -12.17
CA VAL A 128 1.51 -5.00 -10.84
C VAL A 128 2.36 -4.13 -9.91
N PRO A 129 3.71 -4.28 -9.83
CA PRO A 129 4.53 -3.36 -9.03
C PRO A 129 4.44 -1.91 -9.46
N LEU A 130 4.25 -1.65 -10.78
CA LEU A 130 4.07 -0.29 -11.31
C LEU A 130 2.74 0.31 -10.87
N ALA A 131 1.65 -0.45 -10.92
CA ALA A 131 0.34 0.00 -10.46
C ALA A 131 0.36 0.34 -8.96
N ILE A 132 1.03 -0.48 -8.14
CA ILE A 132 1.18 -0.23 -6.70
C ILE A 132 2.04 1.01 -6.43
N SER A 133 3.16 1.21 -7.16
CA SER A 133 4.03 2.37 -6.97
C SER A 133 3.43 3.66 -7.54
N ALA A 134 2.68 3.60 -8.63
CA ALA A 134 1.99 4.75 -9.20
C ALA A 134 0.91 5.30 -8.26
N SER A 135 0.23 4.44 -7.51
CA SER A 135 -0.73 4.85 -6.48
C SER A 135 -0.07 5.56 -5.28
N ALA A 136 1.23 5.39 -5.09
CA ALA A 136 2.01 6.03 -4.03
C ALA A 136 2.76 7.30 -4.50
N SER A 137 2.74 7.62 -5.80
CA SER A 137 3.47 8.76 -6.34
C SER A 137 2.74 10.08 -6.07
N PRO A 138 3.42 11.11 -5.53
CA PRO A 138 2.82 12.42 -5.25
C PRO A 138 2.59 13.27 -6.52
N ALA A 139 2.55 12.67 -7.71
CA ALA A 139 2.26 13.37 -8.96
C ALA A 139 0.88 14.05 -9.00
N SER A 140 0.03 13.81 -7.97
CA SER A 140 -1.20 14.56 -7.74
C SER A 140 -0.99 15.90 -7.00
N ALA A 141 0.23 16.22 -6.55
CA ALA A 141 0.51 17.44 -5.81
C ALA A 141 0.67 18.69 -6.70
N SER A 142 0.62 18.57 -8.02
CA SER A 142 0.76 19.70 -8.96
C SER A 142 -0.57 20.42 -9.27
N PHE A 143 -1.65 20.14 -8.52
CA PHE A 143 -2.97 20.73 -8.80
C PHE A 143 -3.33 21.92 -7.91
N PHE A 144 -2.37 22.43 -7.12
CA PHE A 144 -2.52 23.69 -6.36
C PHE A 144 -1.38 24.66 -6.75
N GLY A 145 -1.52 25.25 -7.92
CA GLY A 145 -0.76 26.40 -8.39
C GLY A 145 -1.74 27.38 -9.00
#